data_3de82bb0b979fd1619ac1be3ff980d0a
#
_entry.id   3de82bb0b979fd1619ac1be3ff980d0a
#
_cell.length_a   1.000
_cell.length_b   1.000
_cell.length_c   1.000
_cell.angle_alpha   90.00
_cell.angle_beta   90.00
_cell.angle_gamma   90.00
#
_symmetry.space_group_name_H-M   'P 1'
#
loop_
_entity.id
_entity.type
_entity.pdbx_description
1 polymer ?
#
loop_
_entity_poly.entity_id
_entity_poly.type
_entity_poly.pdbx_seq_one_letter_code
_entity_poly.pdbx_strand_id
1 'polypeptide(L)'
;KTFLYQQTKALLNEKSLEAFFEEHIKDLGTSACPPYHLAVCIGGTSAEMCLSTVKKASAGYLDHLPTSGNEGGRCFRDLEWEEKITKMCQEMGMGAQFGGKYYVHDVRVIRAPRHAASCPVAIGVSCSADRNIKAKITPEGIFVEKLEKNPARFLPAQAPAMTPAVDIDL
;
A
#
# COMPACT_ATOMS: atom_id res chain seq x y z
N LYS A 1 9.64 5.32 -1.24
CA LYS A 1 9.65 5.80 -2.64
C LYS A 1 8.21 6.00 -3.13
N THR A 2 7.99 7.06 -3.91
CA THR A 2 6.69 7.33 -4.55
C THR A 2 6.92 7.76 -5.99
N PHE A 3 6.19 7.16 -6.91
CA PHE A 3 6.26 7.44 -8.35
C PHE A 3 4.89 7.86 -8.86
N LEU A 4 4.85 8.79 -9.80
CA LEU A 4 3.66 9.20 -10.51
C LEU A 4 3.86 8.99 -12.01
N TYR A 5 2.90 8.32 -12.62
CA TYR A 5 2.85 8.05 -14.04
C TYR A 5 1.60 8.70 -14.64
N GLN A 6 1.81 9.60 -15.59
CA GLN A 6 0.69 10.20 -16.30
C GLN A 6 0.28 9.30 -17.45
N GLN A 7 -0.84 8.61 -17.27
CA GLN A 7 -1.40 7.68 -18.24
C GLN A 7 -2.72 8.21 -18.84
N THR A 8 -3.27 7.45 -19.76
CA THR A 8 -4.58 7.70 -20.37
C THR A 8 -5.56 6.57 -20.03
N LYS A 9 -6.83 6.76 -20.36
CA LYS A 9 -7.85 5.74 -20.19
C LYS A 9 -7.55 4.41 -20.89
N ALA A 10 -6.65 4.41 -21.87
CA ALA A 10 -6.23 3.18 -22.58
C ALA A 10 -5.55 2.17 -21.65
N LEU A 11 -4.99 2.63 -20.52
CA LEU A 11 -4.41 1.76 -19.50
C LEU A 11 -5.45 0.90 -18.77
N LEU A 12 -6.73 1.29 -18.75
CA LEU A 12 -7.75 0.70 -17.87
C LEU A 12 -8.31 -0.64 -18.32
N ASN A 13 -7.75 -1.29 -19.34
CA ASN A 13 -8.04 -2.68 -19.61
C ASN A 13 -7.07 -3.59 -18.82
N GLU A 14 -7.52 -4.77 -18.47
CA GLU A 14 -6.80 -5.69 -17.59
C GLU A 14 -5.38 -6.00 -18.09
N LYS A 15 -5.23 -6.35 -19.35
CA LYS A 15 -3.93 -6.69 -19.95
C LYS A 15 -2.93 -5.53 -19.89
N SER A 16 -3.38 -4.31 -20.16
CA SER A 16 -2.49 -3.13 -20.11
C SER A 16 -2.10 -2.79 -18.68
N LEU A 17 -3.02 -2.95 -17.72
CA LEU A 17 -2.73 -2.74 -16.31
C LEU A 17 -1.75 -3.79 -15.77
N GLU A 18 -1.90 -5.05 -16.14
CA GLU A 18 -0.95 -6.12 -15.76
C GLU A 18 0.45 -5.80 -16.25
N ALA A 19 0.60 -5.53 -17.56
CA ALA A 19 1.90 -5.19 -18.14
C ALA A 19 2.53 -3.96 -17.49
N PHE A 20 1.72 -2.93 -17.21
CA PHE A 20 2.18 -1.71 -16.55
C PHE A 20 2.69 -1.99 -15.13
N PHE A 21 1.96 -2.77 -14.35
CA PHE A 21 2.40 -3.07 -12.98
C PHE A 21 3.59 -4.03 -12.96
N GLU A 22 3.64 -5.01 -13.85
CA GLU A 22 4.79 -5.90 -13.97
C GLU A 22 6.09 -5.13 -14.23
N GLU A 23 6.06 -4.19 -15.17
CA GLU A 23 7.21 -3.33 -15.50
C GLU A 23 7.60 -2.47 -14.31
N HIS A 24 6.68 -1.64 -13.81
CA HIS A 24 7.02 -0.60 -12.85
C HIS A 24 7.24 -1.11 -11.43
N ILE A 25 6.63 -2.22 -11.03
CA ILE A 25 6.92 -2.85 -9.73
C ILE A 25 8.29 -3.52 -9.77
N LYS A 26 8.67 -4.12 -10.89
CA LYS A 26 10.00 -4.68 -11.07
C LYS A 26 11.10 -3.61 -10.98
N ASP A 27 10.84 -2.43 -11.53
CA ASP A 27 11.76 -1.28 -11.50
C ASP A 27 11.96 -0.68 -10.10
N LEU A 28 11.09 -0.99 -9.13
CA LEU A 28 11.30 -0.56 -7.73
C LEU A 28 12.61 -1.12 -7.15
N GLY A 29 13.02 -2.29 -7.61
CA GLY A 29 14.22 -2.97 -7.13
C GLY A 29 14.16 -3.27 -5.64
N THR A 30 15.31 -3.40 -5.00
CA THR A 30 15.42 -3.76 -3.57
C THR A 30 15.98 -2.65 -2.68
N SER A 31 16.27 -1.47 -3.24
CA SER A 31 16.97 -0.38 -2.54
C SER A 31 16.19 0.27 -1.39
N ALA A 32 14.88 0.08 -1.32
CA ALA A 32 14.04 0.62 -0.26
C ALA A 32 13.66 -0.43 0.80
N CYS A 33 14.40 -1.52 0.90
CA CYS A 33 14.31 -2.58 1.92
C CYS A 33 12.98 -3.34 1.87
N PRO A 34 12.77 -4.21 0.86
CA PRO A 34 11.65 -5.14 0.85
C PRO A 34 11.75 -6.18 2.00
N PRO A 35 10.71 -6.93 2.34
CA PRO A 35 9.37 -6.89 1.73
C PRO A 35 8.67 -5.55 1.91
N TYR A 36 8.05 -5.05 0.85
CA TYR A 36 7.43 -3.73 0.85
C TYR A 36 6.00 -3.73 1.38
N HIS A 37 5.61 -2.62 2.00
CA HIS A 37 4.20 -2.21 2.05
C HIS A 37 3.95 -1.39 0.78
N LEU A 38 3.23 -1.99 -0.17
CA LEU A 38 3.00 -1.42 -1.49
C LEU A 38 1.63 -0.74 -1.55
N ALA A 39 1.59 0.49 -1.99
CA ALA A 39 0.35 1.21 -2.24
C ALA A 39 0.28 1.67 -3.70
N VAL A 40 -0.90 1.58 -4.28
CA VAL A 40 -1.20 2.01 -5.63
C VAL A 40 -2.43 2.91 -5.63
N CYS A 41 -2.38 3.98 -6.38
CA CYS A 41 -3.56 4.78 -6.73
C CYS A 41 -3.76 4.75 -8.23
N ILE A 42 -4.93 4.35 -8.70
CA ILE A 42 -5.33 4.37 -10.10
C ILE A 42 -6.41 5.42 -10.28
N GLY A 43 -6.08 6.50 -10.96
CA GLY A 43 -6.95 7.66 -11.14
C GLY A 43 -6.56 8.83 -10.25
N GLY A 44 -7.47 9.77 -10.14
CA GLY A 44 -7.28 11.08 -9.53
C GLY A 44 -7.68 12.18 -10.52
N THR A 45 -8.27 13.24 -10.03
CA THR A 45 -8.66 14.39 -10.85
C THR A 45 -7.47 15.31 -11.14
N SER A 46 -6.36 15.11 -10.43
CA SER A 46 -5.07 15.77 -10.66
C SER A 46 -3.90 14.87 -10.22
N ALA A 47 -2.70 15.24 -10.60
CA ALA A 47 -1.46 14.60 -10.17
C ALA A 47 -1.32 14.62 -8.64
N GLU A 48 -1.63 15.76 -8.03
CA GLU A 48 -1.57 15.97 -6.57
C GLU A 48 -2.56 15.07 -5.85
N MET A 49 -3.78 14.93 -6.37
CA MET A 49 -4.77 14.02 -5.80
C MET A 49 -4.28 12.57 -5.84
N CYS A 50 -3.73 12.13 -6.97
CA CYS A 50 -3.19 10.79 -7.12
C CYS A 50 -2.05 10.52 -6.13
N LEU A 51 -1.08 11.44 -6.03
CA LEU A 51 0.04 11.35 -5.08
C LEU A 51 -0.43 11.40 -3.62
N SER A 52 -1.36 12.30 -3.29
CA SER A 52 -1.93 12.38 -1.95
C SER A 52 -2.65 11.08 -1.57
N THR A 53 -3.38 10.49 -2.52
CA THR A 53 -4.12 9.25 -2.31
C THR A 53 -3.18 8.08 -2.06
N VAL A 54 -2.13 7.90 -2.86
CA VAL A 54 -1.17 6.80 -2.65
C VAL A 54 -0.41 6.94 -1.33
N LYS A 55 -0.08 8.15 -0.91
CA LYS A 55 0.55 8.39 0.40
C LYS A 55 -0.39 8.07 1.56
N LYS A 56 -1.65 8.46 1.47
CA LYS A 56 -2.67 8.12 2.47
C LYS A 56 -2.91 6.62 2.53
N ALA A 57 -2.93 5.92 1.39
CA ALA A 57 -3.02 4.48 1.33
C ALA A 57 -1.80 3.81 2.00
N SER A 58 -0.58 4.27 1.69
CA SER A 58 0.65 3.79 2.32
C SER A 58 0.65 3.95 3.83
N ALA A 59 0.08 5.04 4.35
CA ALA A 59 -0.04 5.29 5.79
C ALA A 59 -1.27 4.63 6.45
N GLY A 60 -2.04 3.81 5.71
CA GLY A 60 -3.21 3.12 6.22
C GLY A 60 -4.44 4.00 6.48
N TYR A 61 -4.45 5.26 6.03
CA TYR A 61 -5.62 6.14 6.20
C TYR A 61 -6.83 5.70 5.38
N LEU A 62 -6.62 4.91 4.35
CA LEU A 62 -7.65 4.49 3.40
C LEU A 62 -8.07 3.03 3.56
N ASP A 63 -7.64 2.36 4.63
CA ASP A 63 -7.93 0.95 4.87
C ASP A 63 -9.42 0.67 5.09
N HIS A 64 -10.19 1.69 5.52
CA HIS A 64 -11.62 1.61 5.76
C HIS A 64 -12.49 2.05 4.57
N LEU A 65 -11.89 2.35 3.42
CA LEU A 65 -12.69 2.64 2.23
C LEU A 65 -13.54 1.43 1.83
N PRO A 66 -14.73 1.68 1.23
CA PRO A 66 -15.52 0.61 0.66
C PRO A 66 -14.76 -0.11 -0.46
N THR A 67 -15.19 -1.31 -0.79
CA THR A 67 -14.58 -2.16 -1.84
C THR A 67 -15.24 -2.02 -3.21
N SER A 68 -16.14 -1.06 -3.36
CA SER A 68 -16.80 -0.75 -4.62
C SER A 68 -16.98 0.75 -4.81
N GLY A 69 -16.95 1.20 -6.06
CA GLY A 69 -17.30 2.56 -6.44
C GLY A 69 -18.81 2.84 -6.34
N ASN A 70 -19.18 4.06 -6.71
CA ASN A 70 -20.59 4.45 -6.90
C ASN A 70 -20.68 5.47 -8.06
N GLU A 71 -21.90 5.83 -8.43
CA GLU A 71 -22.16 6.82 -9.48
C GLU A 71 -21.59 8.21 -9.18
N GLY A 72 -21.48 8.57 -7.90
CA GLY A 72 -20.85 9.82 -7.46
C GLY A 72 -19.33 9.85 -7.51
N GLY A 73 -18.68 8.77 -7.96
CA GLY A 73 -17.23 8.73 -8.14
C GLY A 73 -16.43 8.63 -6.84
N ARG A 74 -16.95 7.96 -5.80
CA ARG A 74 -16.18 7.77 -4.57
C ARG A 74 -14.95 6.89 -4.80
N CYS A 75 -13.88 7.17 -4.06
CA CYS A 75 -12.73 6.27 -3.98
C CYS A 75 -13.12 4.94 -3.32
N PHE A 76 -12.46 3.86 -3.73
CA PHE A 76 -12.67 2.54 -3.15
C PHE A 76 -11.38 1.70 -3.22
N ARG A 77 -11.30 0.67 -2.37
CA ARG A 77 -10.25 -0.33 -2.42
C ARG A 77 -10.60 -1.39 -3.45
N ASP A 78 -9.67 -1.67 -4.34
CA ASP A 78 -9.81 -2.70 -5.38
C ASP A 78 -9.12 -3.98 -4.92
N LEU A 79 -9.85 -4.80 -4.15
CA LEU A 79 -9.32 -6.02 -3.55
C LEU A 79 -8.86 -7.05 -4.61
N GLU A 80 -9.50 -7.07 -5.78
CA GLU A 80 -9.11 -7.95 -6.88
C GLU A 80 -7.69 -7.61 -7.36
N TRP A 81 -7.41 -6.33 -7.56
CA TRP A 81 -6.07 -5.89 -7.96
C TRP A 81 -5.06 -5.95 -6.82
N GLU A 82 -5.46 -5.83 -5.56
CA GLU A 82 -4.58 -6.10 -4.41
C GLU A 82 -4.07 -7.55 -4.45
N GLU A 83 -4.95 -8.51 -4.70
CA GLU A 83 -4.60 -9.93 -4.82
C GLU A 83 -3.73 -10.20 -6.05
N LYS A 84 -4.12 -9.68 -7.24
CA LYS A 84 -3.36 -9.85 -8.49
C LYS A 84 -1.93 -9.32 -8.37
N ILE A 85 -1.76 -8.11 -7.83
CA ILE A 85 -0.43 -7.52 -7.64
C ILE A 85 0.38 -8.30 -6.61
N THR A 86 -0.24 -8.76 -5.53
CA THR A 86 0.44 -9.61 -4.54
C THR A 86 0.99 -10.88 -5.18
N LYS A 87 0.17 -11.56 -5.99
CA LYS A 87 0.58 -12.77 -6.72
C LYS A 87 1.69 -12.46 -7.73
N MET A 88 1.56 -11.40 -8.50
CA MET A 88 2.59 -10.92 -9.43
C MET A 88 3.93 -10.71 -8.71
N CYS A 89 3.92 -10.04 -7.56
CA CYS A 89 5.13 -9.83 -6.76
C CYS A 89 5.77 -11.14 -6.28
N GLN A 90 4.98 -12.16 -5.96
CA GLN A 90 5.48 -13.49 -5.56
C GLN A 90 6.11 -14.24 -6.73
N GLU A 91 5.53 -14.11 -7.92
CA GLU A 91 5.99 -14.78 -9.14
C GLU A 91 7.23 -14.12 -9.75
N MET A 92 7.47 -12.84 -9.50
CA MET A 92 8.67 -12.13 -9.94
C MET A 92 9.98 -12.72 -9.40
N GLY A 93 9.95 -13.43 -8.27
CA GLY A 93 11.13 -14.05 -7.67
C GLY A 93 12.16 -13.09 -7.08
N MET A 94 11.86 -11.79 -6.99
CA MET A 94 12.78 -10.78 -6.45
C MET A 94 13.01 -10.93 -4.95
N GLY A 95 11.97 -11.34 -4.22
CA GLY A 95 12.02 -11.57 -2.78
C GLY A 95 12.43 -10.36 -1.96
N ALA A 96 12.85 -10.60 -0.73
CA ALA A 96 13.24 -9.52 0.18
C ALA A 96 14.53 -8.81 -0.28
N GLN A 97 15.60 -9.56 -0.57
CA GLN A 97 16.87 -9.01 -1.07
C GLN A 97 17.65 -10.00 -1.96
N PHE A 98 17.53 -11.27 -1.68
CA PHE A 98 18.29 -12.34 -2.32
C PHE A 98 17.42 -13.30 -3.14
N GLY A 99 16.30 -12.81 -3.63
CA GLY A 99 15.32 -13.61 -4.36
C GLY A 99 14.26 -14.24 -3.46
N GLY A 100 13.30 -14.92 -4.07
CA GLY A 100 12.20 -15.62 -3.41
C GLY A 100 10.85 -14.92 -3.55
N LYS A 101 9.87 -15.35 -2.77
CA LYS A 101 8.45 -14.93 -2.91
C LYS A 101 8.12 -13.62 -2.20
N TYR A 102 8.83 -13.27 -1.15
CA TYR A 102 8.39 -12.23 -0.22
C TYR A 102 8.93 -10.85 -0.62
N TYR A 103 8.40 -10.32 -1.71
CA TYR A 103 8.72 -8.98 -2.19
C TYR A 103 7.83 -7.90 -1.57
N VAL A 104 6.60 -8.28 -1.18
CA VAL A 104 5.65 -7.41 -0.46
C VAL A 104 5.09 -8.10 0.77
N HIS A 105 4.81 -7.32 1.81
CA HIS A 105 4.02 -7.74 2.98
C HIS A 105 2.53 -7.62 2.68
N ASP A 106 2.16 -6.49 2.10
CA ASP A 106 0.78 -6.18 1.73
C ASP A 106 0.75 -5.25 0.51
N VAL A 107 -0.41 -5.20 -0.12
CA VAL A 107 -0.70 -4.33 -1.25
C VAL A 107 -2.01 -3.61 -0.97
N ARG A 108 -2.05 -2.30 -1.25
CA ARG A 108 -3.26 -1.48 -1.21
C ARG A 108 -3.48 -0.85 -2.56
N VAL A 109 -4.63 -1.10 -3.18
CA VAL A 109 -4.99 -0.51 -4.46
C VAL A 109 -6.22 0.36 -4.30
N ILE A 110 -6.06 1.65 -4.50
CA ILE A 110 -7.15 2.62 -4.43
C ILE A 110 -7.54 3.05 -5.84
N ARG A 111 -8.81 2.86 -6.17
CA ARG A 111 -9.42 3.47 -7.36
C ARG A 111 -9.97 4.84 -6.99
N ALA A 112 -9.56 5.87 -7.71
CA ALA A 112 -10.01 7.23 -7.51
C ALA A 112 -10.75 7.76 -8.76
N PRO A 113 -11.71 8.69 -8.59
CA PRO A 113 -12.37 9.34 -9.73
C PRO A 113 -11.33 10.05 -10.59
N ARG A 114 -11.55 10.09 -11.88
CA ARG A 114 -10.61 10.67 -12.84
C ARG A 114 -11.30 11.47 -13.92
N HIS A 115 -10.55 12.30 -14.61
CA HIS A 115 -10.97 12.92 -15.85
C HIS A 115 -11.18 11.85 -16.95
N ALA A 116 -12.12 12.09 -17.86
CA ALA A 116 -12.50 11.10 -18.88
C ALA A 116 -11.33 10.57 -19.73
N ALA A 117 -10.37 11.41 -20.08
CA ALA A 117 -9.24 11.06 -20.96
C ALA A 117 -7.99 10.63 -20.21
N SER A 118 -7.67 11.29 -19.09
CA SER A 118 -6.45 11.04 -18.32
C SER A 118 -6.63 9.96 -17.26
N CYS A 119 -5.55 9.28 -16.93
CA CYS A 119 -5.51 8.30 -15.85
C CYS A 119 -4.15 8.37 -15.16
N PRO A 120 -3.93 9.31 -14.22
CA PRO A 120 -2.71 9.28 -13.44
C PRO A 120 -2.68 7.99 -12.60
N VAL A 121 -1.50 7.40 -12.48
CA VAL A 121 -1.27 6.23 -11.62
C VAL A 121 -0.08 6.54 -10.72
N ALA A 122 -0.23 6.31 -9.42
CA ALA A 122 0.86 6.45 -8.49
C ALA A 122 1.16 5.12 -7.82
N ILE A 123 2.45 4.82 -7.64
CA ILE A 123 2.96 3.66 -6.93
C ILE A 123 3.83 4.17 -5.79
N GLY A 124 3.54 3.74 -4.58
CA GLY A 124 4.30 4.08 -3.38
C GLY A 124 4.74 2.84 -2.63
N VAL A 125 5.97 2.83 -2.16
CA VAL A 125 6.49 1.77 -1.28
C VAL A 125 7.06 2.35 0.00
N SER A 126 6.74 1.67 1.09
CA SER A 126 7.35 1.81 2.39
C SER A 126 8.24 0.59 2.65
N CYS A 127 9.32 0.78 3.41
CA CYS A 127 10.22 -0.33 3.73
C CYS A 127 9.53 -1.33 4.69
N SER A 128 10.10 -2.50 4.84
CA SER A 128 9.61 -3.57 5.72
C SER A 128 9.33 -3.11 7.16
N ALA A 129 10.06 -2.12 7.65
CA ALA A 129 9.87 -1.59 9.00
C ALA A 129 8.63 -0.72 9.16
N ASP A 130 8.10 -0.15 8.06
CA ASP A 130 6.89 0.67 7.99
C ASP A 130 6.73 1.66 9.16
N ARG A 131 7.74 2.50 9.37
CA ARG A 131 7.81 3.42 10.50
C ARG A 131 6.90 4.63 10.28
N ASN A 132 5.61 4.43 10.38
CA ASN A 132 4.58 5.46 10.30
C ASN A 132 3.97 5.71 11.68
N ILE A 133 3.50 6.92 11.91
CA ILE A 133 2.67 7.28 13.04
C ILE A 133 1.61 8.27 12.59
N LYS A 134 0.37 8.09 13.03
CA LYS A 134 -0.73 9.00 12.77
C LYS A 134 -0.89 9.95 13.93
N ALA A 135 -1.08 11.23 13.63
CA ALA A 135 -1.37 12.22 14.62
C ALA A 135 -2.55 13.10 14.18
N LYS A 136 -3.34 13.55 15.17
CA LYS A 136 -4.40 14.53 15.00
C LYS A 136 -4.05 15.77 15.80
N ILE A 137 -3.96 16.91 15.14
CA ILE A 137 -3.68 18.20 15.75
C ILE A 137 -4.97 19.00 15.76
N THR A 138 -5.41 19.42 16.94
CA THR A 138 -6.63 20.21 17.16
C THR A 138 -6.33 21.34 18.16
N PRO A 139 -7.25 22.31 18.33
CA PRO A 139 -7.11 23.32 19.39
C PRO A 139 -7.00 22.74 20.79
N GLU A 140 -7.55 21.56 21.05
CA GLU A 140 -7.52 20.87 22.33
C GLU A 140 -6.19 20.16 22.61
N GLY A 141 -5.38 19.91 21.55
CA GLY A 141 -4.08 19.28 21.72
C GLY A 141 -3.62 18.44 20.53
N ILE A 142 -2.51 17.73 20.75
CA ILE A 142 -1.91 16.81 19.80
C ILE A 142 -2.18 15.40 20.29
N PHE A 143 -2.90 14.64 19.47
CA PHE A 143 -3.23 13.24 19.73
C PHE A 143 -2.44 12.37 18.78
N VAL A 144 -1.74 11.37 19.33
CA VAL A 144 -0.90 10.44 18.57
C VAL A 144 -1.50 9.05 18.70
N GLU A 145 -1.49 8.28 17.61
CA GLU A 145 -1.98 6.90 17.66
C GLU A 145 -1.20 6.08 18.68
N LYS A 146 -1.90 5.17 19.36
CA LYS A 146 -1.26 4.25 20.31
C LYS A 146 -0.44 3.22 19.53
N LEU A 147 0.85 3.16 19.82
CA LEU A 147 1.71 2.12 19.25
C LEU A 147 1.35 0.77 19.86
N GLU A 148 1.17 -0.22 19.00
CA GLU A 148 1.00 -1.59 19.41
C GLU A 148 2.36 -2.21 19.75
N LYS A 149 2.53 -2.56 21.01
CA LYS A 149 3.78 -3.16 21.51
C LYS A 149 3.69 -4.67 21.68
N ASN A 150 2.49 -5.24 21.61
CA ASN A 150 2.31 -6.66 21.79
C ASN A 150 2.41 -7.42 20.46
N PRO A 151 3.54 -8.12 20.18
CA PRO A 151 3.70 -8.87 18.94
C PRO A 151 2.79 -10.12 18.89
N ALA A 152 2.23 -10.56 20.02
CA ALA A 152 1.39 -11.75 20.07
C ALA A 152 0.15 -11.65 19.17
N ARG A 153 -0.33 -10.45 18.85
CA ARG A 153 -1.45 -10.26 17.92
C ARG A 153 -1.18 -10.77 16.49
N PHE A 154 0.08 -10.90 16.11
CA PHE A 154 0.49 -11.41 14.81
C PHE A 154 0.74 -12.92 14.81
N LEU A 155 0.68 -13.56 15.97
CA LEU A 155 0.86 -14.99 16.08
C LEU A 155 -0.48 -15.71 15.80
N PRO A 156 -0.43 -16.92 15.21
CA PRO A 156 -1.62 -17.74 15.09
C PRO A 156 -2.25 -17.97 16.47
N ALA A 157 -3.57 -18.04 16.55
CA ALA A 157 -4.29 -18.25 17.80
C ALA A 157 -3.89 -19.54 18.55
N GLN A 158 -3.23 -20.46 17.87
CA GLN A 158 -2.74 -21.74 18.41
C GLN A 158 -1.26 -21.69 18.84
N ALA A 159 -0.58 -20.57 18.68
CA ALA A 159 0.79 -20.45 19.16
C ALA A 159 0.79 -20.52 20.70
N PRO A 160 1.71 -21.30 21.33
CA PRO A 160 1.82 -21.31 22.78
C PRO A 160 2.08 -19.90 23.30
N ALA A 161 1.46 -19.58 24.45
CA ALA A 161 1.68 -18.28 25.08
C ALA A 161 3.18 -18.07 25.31
N MET A 162 3.73 -17.01 24.72
CA MET A 162 5.11 -16.62 25.02
C MET A 162 5.17 -16.17 26.48
N THR A 163 6.13 -16.68 27.20
CA THR A 163 6.44 -16.18 28.55
C THR A 163 6.68 -14.67 28.45
N PRO A 164 6.02 -13.86 29.29
CA PRO A 164 6.27 -12.41 29.26
C PRO A 164 7.76 -12.14 29.40
N ALA A 165 8.28 -11.27 28.53
CA ALA A 165 9.65 -10.78 28.72
C ALA A 165 9.72 -10.13 30.12
N VAL A 166 10.71 -10.50 30.89
CA VAL A 166 11.00 -9.85 32.17
C VAL A 166 11.38 -8.42 31.84
N ASP A 167 10.64 -7.45 32.38
CA ASP A 167 11.06 -6.04 32.29
C ASP A 167 12.41 -5.92 32.99
N ILE A 168 13.45 -5.68 32.19
CA ILE A 168 14.75 -5.33 32.74
C ILE A 168 14.69 -3.81 32.90
N ASP A 169 14.50 -3.36 34.14
CA ASP A 169 14.73 -1.97 34.50
C ASP A 169 16.21 -1.63 34.28
N LEU A 170 16.48 -0.78 33.30
CA LEU A 170 17.78 -0.17 33.07
C LEU A 170 17.83 1.21 33.75
#